data_d26cfef95ad4c446c6d0e4c9e85e6781
#
_entry.id   d26cfef95ad4c446c6d0e4c9e85e6781
#
_cell.length_a   1.000
_cell.length_b   1.000
_cell.length_c   1.000
_cell.angle_alpha   90.00
_cell.angle_beta   90.00
_cell.angle_gamma   90.00
#
_symmetry.space_group_name_H-M   'P 1'
#
loop_
_entity.id
_entity.type
_entity.pdbx_description
1 polymer ?
#
loop_
_entity_poly.entity_id
_entity_poly.type
_entity_poly.pdbx_seq_one_letter_code
_entity_poly.pdbx_strand_id
1 'polypeptide(L)'
;MSKFDVTSSALNNQYSYENEDVTVMGNYIMDVKNETLQSVMGSVYKQSSVAGQQGDYIGNFNGYMRNGEIKYSVSEVSSQDAVLILTAIADIEANIKGENNEE
;
A
#
# COMPACT_ATOMS: atom_id res chain seq x y z
N MET A 1 1.05 -13.08 -7.89
CA MET A 1 -0.34 -12.65 -7.83
C MET A 1 -0.57 -11.77 -6.62
N SER A 2 -1.29 -10.70 -6.77
CA SER A 2 -1.49 -9.77 -5.67
C SER A 2 -2.94 -9.74 -5.23
N LYS A 3 -3.14 -9.29 -4.01
CA LYS A 3 -4.45 -9.16 -3.42
C LYS A 3 -4.55 -7.83 -2.73
N PHE A 4 -5.62 -7.12 -2.99
CA PHE A 4 -5.88 -5.84 -2.36
C PHE A 4 -7.31 -5.83 -1.86
N ASP A 5 -7.50 -5.65 -0.55
CA ASP A 5 -8.81 -5.64 0.06
C ASP A 5 -8.99 -4.39 0.89
N VAL A 6 -10.15 -3.75 0.73
CA VAL A 6 -10.53 -2.66 1.63
C VAL A 6 -11.32 -3.29 2.76
N THR A 7 -10.76 -3.19 3.96
CA THR A 7 -11.33 -3.89 5.11
C THR A 7 -12.26 -3.00 5.93
N SER A 8 -12.22 -1.70 5.69
CA SER A 8 -13.10 -0.76 6.36
C SER A 8 -13.19 0.48 5.48
N SER A 9 -14.38 0.97 5.26
CA SER A 9 -14.60 2.08 4.34
C SER A 9 -15.34 3.21 5.00
N ALA A 10 -14.75 4.39 4.93
CA ALA A 10 -15.30 5.64 5.44
C ALA A 10 -14.49 6.74 4.78
N LEU A 11 -14.32 7.87 5.48
CA LEU A 11 -13.38 8.89 5.01
C LEU A 11 -11.95 8.33 5.01
N ASN A 12 -11.64 7.54 6.03
CA ASN A 12 -10.34 6.92 6.19
C ASN A 12 -10.52 5.43 5.93
N ASN A 13 -10.06 4.95 4.80
CA ASN A 13 -10.27 3.57 4.39
C ASN A 13 -9.09 2.71 4.84
N GLN A 14 -9.41 1.56 5.41
CA GLN A 14 -8.37 0.60 5.78
C GLN A 14 -8.26 -0.44 4.67
N TYR A 15 -7.03 -0.86 4.40
CA TYR A 15 -6.79 -1.85 3.36
C TYR A 15 -5.73 -2.85 3.78
N SER A 16 -5.73 -3.98 3.10
CA SER A 16 -4.63 -4.92 3.16
C SER A 16 -4.20 -5.26 1.73
N TYR A 17 -2.95 -5.57 1.57
CA TYR A 17 -2.38 -5.90 0.27
C TYR A 17 -1.33 -6.98 0.45
N GLU A 18 -1.25 -7.89 -0.48
CA GLU A 18 -0.15 -8.85 -0.47
C GLU A 18 0.22 -9.24 -1.88
N ASN A 19 1.49 -9.55 -2.05
CA ASN A 19 1.98 -10.14 -3.29
C ASN A 19 2.91 -11.29 -2.90
N GLU A 20 3.73 -11.75 -3.81
CA GLU A 20 4.57 -12.90 -3.54
C GLU A 20 5.66 -12.61 -2.52
N ASP A 21 6.01 -11.34 -2.33
CA ASP A 21 7.15 -10.96 -1.50
C ASP A 21 6.77 -10.32 -0.19
N VAL A 22 5.67 -9.57 -0.15
CA VAL A 22 5.34 -8.75 1.02
C VAL A 22 3.86 -8.75 1.32
N THR A 23 3.55 -8.38 2.56
CA THR A 23 2.21 -8.07 3.02
C THR A 23 2.21 -6.65 3.54
N VAL A 24 1.19 -5.88 3.20
CA VAL A 24 1.07 -4.48 3.62
C VAL A 24 -0.28 -4.27 4.26
N MET A 25 -0.30 -3.54 5.36
CA MET A 25 -1.54 -3.09 5.99
C MET A 25 -1.46 -1.60 6.22
N GLY A 26 -2.53 -0.90 5.90
CA GLY A 26 -2.51 0.54 6.05
C GLY A 26 -3.85 1.18 5.79
N ASN A 27 -3.78 2.48 5.50
CA ASN A 27 -4.96 3.31 5.31
C ASN A 27 -4.74 4.23 4.12
N TYR A 28 -5.86 4.66 3.53
CA TYR A 28 -5.79 5.71 2.53
C TYR A 28 -7.00 6.63 2.68
N ILE A 29 -6.84 7.86 2.24
CA ILE A 29 -7.88 8.86 2.32
C ILE A 29 -8.17 9.37 0.93
N MET A 30 -9.46 9.37 0.58
CA MET A 30 -9.94 9.90 -0.69
C MET A 30 -10.62 11.23 -0.46
N ASP A 31 -10.44 12.12 -1.41
CA ASP A 31 -11.26 13.32 -1.47
C ASP A 31 -12.58 12.92 -2.11
N VAL A 32 -13.62 12.81 -1.32
CA VAL A 32 -14.91 12.34 -1.78
C VAL A 32 -15.47 13.22 -2.90
N LYS A 33 -15.24 14.50 -2.78
CA LYS A 33 -15.82 15.45 -3.72
C LYS A 33 -15.20 15.32 -5.10
N ASN A 34 -13.87 15.16 -5.17
CA ASN A 34 -13.16 15.08 -6.42
C ASN A 34 -12.79 13.65 -6.80
N GLU A 35 -13.06 12.70 -5.92
CA GLU A 35 -12.73 11.29 -6.14
C GLU A 35 -11.25 11.07 -6.41
N THR A 36 -10.41 11.83 -5.70
CA THR A 36 -8.97 11.73 -5.86
C THR A 36 -8.33 11.21 -4.58
N LEU A 37 -7.26 10.45 -4.75
CA LEU A 37 -6.49 9.93 -3.63
C LEU A 37 -5.70 11.07 -3.00
N GLN A 38 -5.87 11.28 -1.70
CA GLN A 38 -5.21 12.35 -0.98
C GLN A 38 -3.98 11.87 -0.22
N SER A 39 -4.10 10.70 0.38
CA SER A 39 -2.95 10.13 1.09
C SER A 39 -3.08 8.62 1.16
N VAL A 40 -1.95 7.96 1.30
CA VAL A 40 -1.92 6.53 1.50
C VAL A 40 -0.70 6.20 2.35
N MET A 41 -0.86 5.27 3.27
CA MET A 41 0.23 4.87 4.15
C MET A 41 0.12 3.38 4.41
N GLY A 42 1.23 2.78 4.79
CA GLY A 42 1.21 1.36 5.10
C GLY A 42 2.46 0.91 5.82
N SER A 43 2.30 -0.22 6.51
CA SER A 43 3.41 -0.93 7.14
C SER A 43 3.64 -2.20 6.34
N VAL A 44 4.89 -2.48 6.03
CA VAL A 44 5.28 -3.55 5.11
C VAL A 44 6.01 -4.65 5.86
N TYR A 45 5.60 -5.87 5.60
CA TYR A 45 6.17 -7.07 6.22
C TYR A 45 6.53 -8.05 5.11
N LYS A 46 7.56 -8.83 5.32
CA LYS A 46 7.88 -9.91 4.37
C LYS A 46 6.85 -11.01 4.50
N GLN A 47 6.64 -11.75 3.43
CA GLN A 47 5.82 -12.95 3.50
C GLN A 47 6.50 -13.95 4.42
N SER A 48 5.71 -14.60 5.26
CA SER A 48 6.21 -15.62 6.15
C SER A 48 6.19 -16.96 5.45
N SER A 49 7.21 -17.79 5.71
CA SER A 49 7.21 -19.16 5.22
C SER A 49 6.30 -20.05 6.05
N VAL A 50 5.78 -19.55 7.17
CA VAL A 50 4.92 -20.31 8.07
C VAL A 50 3.50 -19.82 7.88
N ALA A 51 2.59 -20.73 7.52
CA ALA A 51 1.20 -20.38 7.28
C ALA A 51 0.59 -19.77 8.54
N GLY A 52 -0.17 -18.70 8.35
CA GLY A 52 -0.86 -18.04 9.45
C GLY A 52 0.00 -17.12 10.28
N GLN A 53 1.27 -16.96 9.92
CA GLN A 53 2.16 -16.07 10.64
C GLN A 53 2.59 -14.91 9.75
N GLN A 54 2.80 -13.77 10.38
CA GLN A 54 3.29 -12.60 9.70
C GLN A 54 4.81 -12.64 9.66
N GLY A 55 5.39 -12.22 8.56
CA GLY A 55 6.83 -12.19 8.44
C GLY A 55 7.43 -10.96 9.10
N ASP A 56 8.71 -10.74 8.84
CA ASP A 56 9.45 -9.65 9.49
C ASP A 56 9.00 -8.30 8.96
N TYR A 57 8.88 -7.35 9.88
CA TYR A 57 8.62 -5.97 9.52
C TYR A 57 9.85 -5.40 8.79
N ILE A 58 9.64 -4.78 7.64
CA ILE A 58 10.76 -4.24 6.89
C ILE A 58 10.69 -2.72 6.70
N GLY A 59 9.53 -2.11 6.95
CA GLY A 59 9.47 -0.67 6.86
C GLY A 59 8.05 -0.17 6.67
N ASN A 60 7.92 1.15 6.51
CA ASN A 60 6.62 1.76 6.25
C ASN A 60 6.77 2.87 5.24
N PHE A 61 5.63 3.37 4.77
CA PHE A 61 5.64 4.46 3.81
C PHE A 61 4.44 5.36 4.07
N ASN A 62 4.58 6.62 3.65
CA ASN A 62 3.53 7.61 3.67
C ASN A 62 3.53 8.35 2.35
N GLY A 63 2.35 8.58 1.79
CA GLY A 63 2.23 9.34 0.56
C GLY A 63 1.18 10.41 0.72
N TYR A 64 1.43 11.57 0.13
CA TYR A 64 0.50 12.70 0.16
C TYR A 64 0.42 13.35 -1.20
N MET A 65 -0.77 13.82 -1.54
CA MET A 65 -1.00 14.51 -2.79
C MET A 65 -0.26 15.84 -2.80
N ARG A 66 0.55 16.06 -3.82
CA ARG A 66 1.26 17.32 -4.03
C ARG A 66 1.33 17.60 -5.52
N ASN A 67 0.85 18.74 -5.92
CA ASN A 67 0.96 19.17 -7.32
C ASN A 67 0.44 18.14 -8.31
N GLY A 68 -0.66 17.48 -7.96
CA GLY A 68 -1.32 16.55 -8.86
C GLY A 68 -0.83 15.12 -8.81
N GLU A 69 0.12 14.81 -7.94
CA GLU A 69 0.59 13.42 -7.82
C GLU A 69 0.89 13.10 -6.36
N ILE A 70 0.91 11.81 -6.05
CA ILE A 70 1.23 11.35 -4.70
C ILE A 70 2.73 11.18 -4.59
N LYS A 71 3.31 11.87 -3.64
CA LYS A 71 4.74 11.78 -3.33
C LYS A 71 4.92 10.95 -2.08
N TYR A 72 5.86 10.03 -2.10
CA TYR A 72 6.03 9.07 -1.02
C TYR A 72 7.32 9.27 -0.25
N SER A 73 7.23 9.04 1.06
CA SER A 73 8.38 8.90 1.94
C SER A 73 8.42 7.46 2.42
N VAL A 74 9.58 6.84 2.37
CA VAL A 74 9.77 5.46 2.80
C VAL A 74 10.76 5.49 3.95
N SER A 75 10.51 4.65 4.97
CA SER A 75 11.41 4.56 6.12
C SER A 75 12.80 4.11 5.67
N GLU A 76 13.75 4.24 6.56
CA GLU A 76 15.12 3.83 6.28
C GLU A 76 15.18 2.32 6.10
N VAL A 77 15.55 1.86 4.90
CA VAL A 77 15.57 0.43 4.55
C VAL A 77 16.74 0.16 3.62
N SER A 78 17.08 -1.12 3.48
CA SER A 78 18.09 -1.52 2.51
C SER A 78 17.58 -1.28 1.09
N SER A 79 18.48 -1.27 0.13
CA SER A 79 18.09 -1.08 -1.26
C SER A 79 17.19 -2.22 -1.75
N GLN A 80 17.41 -3.44 -1.27
CA GLN A 80 16.58 -4.56 -1.65
C GLN A 80 15.16 -4.41 -1.11
N ASP A 81 15.04 -3.99 0.15
CA ASP A 81 13.73 -3.80 0.75
C ASP A 81 13.01 -2.59 0.13
N ALA A 82 13.77 -1.57 -0.26
CA ALA A 82 13.18 -0.42 -0.92
C ALA A 82 12.50 -0.81 -2.22
N VAL A 83 13.10 -1.71 -3.00
CA VAL A 83 12.49 -2.18 -4.24
C VAL A 83 11.16 -2.88 -3.94
N LEU A 84 11.14 -3.72 -2.91
CA LEU A 84 9.92 -4.43 -2.53
C LEU A 84 8.82 -3.46 -2.13
N ILE A 85 9.18 -2.44 -1.35
CA ILE A 85 8.21 -1.46 -0.88
C ILE A 85 7.68 -0.62 -2.03
N LEU A 86 8.57 -0.15 -2.91
CA LEU A 86 8.15 0.70 -4.02
C LEU A 86 7.28 -0.08 -5.01
N THR A 87 7.59 -1.35 -5.23
CA THR A 87 6.76 -2.20 -6.07
C THR A 87 5.36 -2.34 -5.49
N ALA A 88 5.28 -2.56 -4.17
CA ALA A 88 3.99 -2.67 -3.50
C ALA A 88 3.21 -1.36 -3.59
N ILE A 89 3.89 -0.23 -3.39
CA ILE A 89 3.24 1.08 -3.47
C ILE A 89 2.60 1.29 -4.84
N ALA A 90 3.32 0.98 -5.90
CA ALA A 90 2.80 1.17 -7.25
C ALA A 90 1.54 0.34 -7.48
N ASP A 91 1.54 -0.90 -7.01
CA ASP A 91 0.40 -1.78 -7.18
C ASP A 91 -0.78 -1.36 -6.30
N ILE A 92 -0.49 -0.95 -5.06
CA ILE A 92 -1.53 -0.47 -4.16
C ILE A 92 -2.22 0.76 -4.74
N GLU A 93 -1.43 1.71 -5.22
CA GLU A 93 -2.00 2.93 -5.79
C GLU A 93 -2.86 2.61 -7.01
N ALA A 94 -2.40 1.72 -7.87
CA ALA A 94 -3.16 1.32 -9.04
C ALA A 94 -4.48 0.66 -8.65
N ASN A 95 -4.47 -0.18 -7.62
CA ASN A 95 -5.70 -0.81 -7.14
C ASN A 95 -6.67 0.21 -6.58
N ILE A 96 -6.19 1.17 -5.80
CA ILE A 96 -7.05 2.19 -5.23
C ILE A 96 -7.70 3.01 -6.34
N LYS A 97 -6.94 3.33 -7.38
CA LYS A 97 -7.45 4.11 -8.50
C LYS A 97 -8.27 3.28 -9.47
N GLY A 98 -8.30 1.97 -9.30
CA GLY A 98 -9.02 1.09 -10.19
C GLY A 98 -8.31 0.75 -11.47
N GLU A 99 -7.04 1.08 -11.58
CA GLU A 99 -6.30 0.86 -12.83
C GLU A 99 -5.97 -0.60 -13.08
N ASN A 100 -5.93 -1.40 -12.01
CA ASN A 100 -5.69 -2.83 -12.12
C ASN A 100 -6.95 -3.65 -11.97
N ASN A 101 -8.09 -3.05 -12.11
CA ASN A 101 -9.36 -3.71 -11.92
C ASN A 101 -9.64 -4.64 -13.07
N GLU A 102 -9.72 -5.90 -12.78
CA GLU A 102 -9.96 -6.87 -13.80
C GLU A 102 -11.37 -7.19 -13.98
N GLU A 103 -11.92 -7.20 -13.74
CA GLU A 103 -13.08 -7.69 -13.93
C GLU A 103 -13.41 -8.39 -14.39
#